data_486d1895cc34b7f2bbbd3cdc64ebf078
#
_entry.id   486d1895cc34b7f2bbbd3cdc64ebf078
#
_cell.length_a   1.000
_cell.length_b   1.000
_cell.length_c   1.000
_cell.angle_alpha   90.00
_cell.angle_beta   90.00
_cell.angle_gamma   90.00
#
_symmetry.space_group_name_H-M   'P 1'
#
loop_
_entity.id
_entity.type
_entity.pdbx_description
1 polymer ?
#
loop_
_entity_poly.entity_id
_entity_poly.type
_entity_poly.pdbx_seq_one_letter_code
_entity_poly.pdbx_strand_id
1 'polypeptide(L)'
;VGSEMCIRDSYGATSVSGASNVIEQHGVKFTNNPDKLTRSMEECGMVYMHAQLFNPAMKSVGPVRKALQVRTIFNLLGPLVNPCLPAYQLLGVADLPQMRLYTNVFQKLGIGFAVVNNLDGYDEISLTDEFKVMTNRYETIYKPSELGFSLARQEELYGGNTPEEASKIFNNVLENKATKAQTDCVLINASFAIQAMEPAKPIEECVAIARESLESGKALNTLKKFVELNS
;
A
#
# COMPACT_ATOMS: atom_id res chain seq x y z
N VAL A 1 3.38 -19.50 2.74
CA VAL A 1 4.66 -18.85 3.09
C VAL A 1 4.30 -17.52 3.70
N GLY A 2 4.53 -17.38 5.03
CA GLY A 2 4.19 -16.16 5.75
C GLY A 2 5.11 -15.01 5.33
N SER A 3 4.58 -14.08 4.55
CA SER A 3 5.22 -12.79 4.36
C SER A 3 4.75 -11.87 5.49
N GLU A 4 5.69 -11.40 6.29
CA GLU A 4 5.43 -10.39 7.31
C GLU A 4 5.23 -9.02 6.63
N MET A 5 4.15 -8.35 6.96
CA MET A 5 3.80 -7.07 6.36
C MET A 5 3.88 -5.94 7.39
N CYS A 6 4.81 -5.00 7.15
CA CYS A 6 4.93 -3.78 7.93
C CYS A 6 4.36 -2.61 7.12
N ILE A 7 3.12 -2.24 7.38
CA ILE A 7 2.45 -1.10 6.74
C ILE A 7 2.85 0.17 7.48
N ARG A 8 3.38 1.15 6.74
CA ARG A 8 3.62 2.49 7.27
C ARG A 8 2.78 3.50 6.49
N ASP A 9 1.83 4.11 7.17
CA ASP A 9 0.94 5.08 6.55
C ASP A 9 0.45 6.13 7.55
N SER A 10 -0.37 7.06 7.10
CA SER A 10 -0.92 8.17 7.87
C SER A 10 -2.37 8.46 7.47
N TYR A 11 -2.98 9.43 8.14
CA TYR A 11 -4.25 9.99 7.68
C TYR A 11 -4.09 10.67 6.32
N GLY A 12 -5.16 10.65 5.53
CA GLY A 12 -5.19 11.34 4.24
C GLY A 12 -4.81 12.82 4.39
N ALA A 13 -3.81 13.25 3.63
CA ALA A 13 -3.35 14.64 3.65
C ALA A 13 -4.16 15.53 2.67
N THR A 14 -4.65 14.93 1.59
CA THR A 14 -5.35 15.59 0.49
C THR A 14 -6.64 14.86 0.08
N SER A 15 -6.85 13.64 0.53
CA SER A 15 -8.05 12.82 0.29
C SER A 15 -9.02 12.87 1.48
N VAL A 16 -10.28 12.54 1.22
CA VAL A 16 -11.34 12.44 2.24
C VAL A 16 -11.02 11.37 3.29
N SER A 17 -10.38 10.28 2.87
CA SER A 17 -10.00 9.16 3.74
C SER A 17 -8.64 8.62 3.31
N GLY A 18 -7.74 8.43 4.26
CA GLY A 18 -6.49 7.68 4.08
C GLY A 18 -6.60 6.29 4.71
N ALA A 19 -5.60 5.44 4.51
CA ALA A 19 -5.60 4.08 5.04
C ALA A 19 -5.75 4.03 6.57
N SER A 20 -5.13 4.97 7.31
CA SER A 20 -5.32 5.07 8.76
C SER A 20 -6.78 5.30 9.15
N ASN A 21 -7.53 6.12 8.40
CA ASN A 21 -8.94 6.35 8.69
C ASN A 21 -9.76 5.06 8.54
N VAL A 22 -9.50 4.29 7.49
CA VAL A 22 -10.18 3.01 7.24
C VAL A 22 -9.88 2.01 8.35
N ILE A 23 -8.63 1.89 8.77
CA ILE A 23 -8.20 0.96 9.83
C ILE A 23 -8.81 1.35 11.19
N GLU A 24 -8.89 2.64 11.51
CA GLU A 24 -9.56 3.13 12.73
C GLU A 24 -11.06 2.79 12.77
N GLN A 25 -11.74 2.80 11.61
CA GLN A 25 -13.15 2.40 11.52
C GLN A 25 -13.40 0.94 11.94
N HIS A 26 -12.34 0.11 11.92
CA HIS A 26 -12.40 -1.26 12.44
C HIS A 26 -12.11 -1.37 13.94
N GLY A 27 -11.97 -0.23 14.65
CA GLY A 27 -11.71 -0.20 16.09
C GLY A 27 -10.23 -0.36 16.48
N VAL A 28 -9.33 -0.35 15.52
CA VAL A 28 -7.88 -0.44 15.76
C VAL A 28 -7.37 0.80 16.48
N LYS A 29 -6.61 0.60 17.53
CA LYS A 29 -5.88 1.64 18.26
C LYS A 29 -4.41 1.58 17.89
N PHE A 30 -3.93 2.59 17.18
CA PHE A 30 -2.52 2.66 16.80
C PHE A 30 -1.63 2.76 18.04
N THR A 31 -0.54 2.01 18.03
CA THR A 31 0.40 1.94 19.13
C THR A 31 1.85 1.97 18.63
N ASN A 32 2.76 2.44 19.47
CA ASN A 32 4.21 2.29 19.30
C ASN A 32 4.83 1.39 20.39
N ASN A 33 4.01 0.63 21.10
CA ASN A 33 4.48 -0.35 22.08
C ASN A 33 5.12 -1.54 21.35
N PRO A 34 6.43 -1.82 21.57
CA PRO A 34 7.16 -2.87 20.86
C PRO A 34 6.54 -4.26 21.07
N ASP A 35 6.10 -4.59 22.29
CA ASP A 35 5.56 -5.92 22.60
C ASP A 35 4.26 -6.19 21.84
N LYS A 36 3.37 -5.17 21.74
CA LYS A 36 2.14 -5.28 20.95
C LYS A 36 2.44 -5.42 19.46
N LEU A 37 3.40 -4.67 18.94
CA LEU A 37 3.78 -4.75 17.53
C LEU A 37 4.40 -6.11 17.21
N THR A 38 5.32 -6.60 18.05
CA THR A 38 5.92 -7.92 17.91
C THR A 38 4.85 -9.02 17.92
N ARG A 39 3.96 -8.97 18.92
CA ARG A 39 2.85 -9.91 19.01
C ARG A 39 1.96 -9.89 17.78
N SER A 40 1.61 -8.72 17.26
CA SER A 40 0.82 -8.58 16.04
C SER A 40 1.52 -9.20 14.83
N MET A 41 2.83 -8.98 14.70
CA MET A 41 3.64 -9.59 13.64
C MET A 41 3.67 -11.12 13.76
N GLU A 42 3.93 -11.66 14.95
CA GLU A 42 4.02 -13.09 15.18
C GLU A 42 2.68 -13.82 15.00
N GLU A 43 1.56 -13.22 15.45
CA GLU A 43 0.26 -13.89 15.45
C GLU A 43 -0.54 -13.71 14.14
N CYS A 44 -0.37 -12.60 13.42
CA CYS A 44 -1.11 -12.37 12.18
C CYS A 44 -0.24 -11.98 10.97
N GLY A 45 1.08 -11.86 11.12
CA GLY A 45 1.99 -11.49 10.04
C GLY A 45 1.85 -10.03 9.58
N MET A 46 1.20 -9.16 10.38
CA MET A 46 0.91 -7.79 9.99
C MET A 46 1.09 -6.82 11.16
N VAL A 47 1.73 -5.68 10.89
CA VAL A 47 1.74 -4.51 11.80
C VAL A 47 1.38 -3.25 11.03
N TYR A 48 0.78 -2.29 11.71
CA TYR A 48 0.46 -0.98 11.16
C TYR A 48 1.19 0.12 11.93
N MET A 49 2.16 0.74 11.27
CA MET A 49 2.97 1.81 11.84
C MET A 49 2.42 3.17 11.47
N HIS A 50 1.53 3.69 12.30
CA HIS A 50 0.98 5.02 12.10
C HIS A 50 2.08 6.07 12.21
N ALA A 51 2.34 6.78 11.12
CA ALA A 51 3.51 7.63 10.94
C ALA A 51 3.74 8.67 12.05
N GLN A 52 2.66 9.21 12.64
CA GLN A 52 2.78 10.23 13.70
C GLN A 52 3.34 9.68 15.01
N LEU A 53 3.20 8.37 15.28
CA LEU A 53 3.72 7.73 16.49
C LEU A 53 5.22 7.42 16.37
N PHE A 54 5.70 7.15 15.15
CA PHE A 54 7.07 6.71 14.90
C PHE A 54 8.01 7.82 14.44
N ASN A 55 7.50 8.98 14.10
CA ASN A 55 8.30 10.13 13.65
C ASN A 55 7.97 11.38 14.47
N PRO A 56 8.40 11.46 15.75
CA PRO A 56 8.09 12.60 16.60
C PRO A 56 8.64 13.93 16.06
N ALA A 57 9.77 13.92 15.34
CA ALA A 57 10.31 15.10 14.66
C ALA A 57 9.33 15.71 13.65
N MET A 58 8.49 14.89 13.02
CA MET A 58 7.47 15.37 12.07
C MET A 58 6.36 16.18 12.74
N LYS A 59 6.13 16.02 14.05
CA LYS A 59 5.17 16.85 14.81
C LYS A 59 5.61 18.30 14.84
N SER A 60 6.90 18.56 15.01
CA SER A 60 7.46 19.91 15.09
C SER A 60 7.37 20.66 13.75
N VAL A 61 7.56 19.97 12.63
CA VAL A 61 7.52 20.57 11.30
C VAL A 61 6.12 20.58 10.67
N GLY A 62 5.18 19.84 11.22
CA GLY A 62 3.81 19.73 10.71
C GLY A 62 3.08 21.06 10.56
N PRO A 63 3.01 21.92 11.60
CA PRO A 63 2.39 23.23 11.51
C PRO A 63 3.03 24.15 10.47
N VAL A 64 4.37 24.13 10.37
CA VAL A 64 5.12 24.92 9.38
C VAL A 64 4.80 24.46 7.95
N ARG A 65 4.79 23.14 7.71
CA ARG A 65 4.41 22.56 6.40
C ARG A 65 3.00 22.97 5.99
N LYS A 66 2.05 22.90 6.94
CA LYS A 66 0.66 23.30 6.70
C LYS A 66 0.54 24.79 6.39
N ALA A 67 1.32 25.65 7.04
CA ALA A 67 1.33 27.09 6.79
C ALA A 67 1.97 27.46 5.45
N LEU A 68 3.05 26.77 5.07
CA LEU A 68 3.76 27.03 3.83
C LEU A 68 3.02 26.57 2.57
N GLN A 69 2.20 25.53 2.66
CA GLN A 69 1.43 24.94 1.54
C GLN A 69 2.28 24.59 0.30
N VAL A 70 3.57 24.38 0.48
CA VAL A 70 4.49 23.97 -0.59
C VAL A 70 5.02 22.55 -0.36
N ARG A 71 5.33 21.86 -1.44
CA ARG A 71 6.01 20.56 -1.37
C ARG A 71 7.44 20.77 -0.89
N THR A 72 7.86 19.99 0.09
CA THR A 72 9.21 20.03 0.67
C THR A 72 9.82 18.63 0.66
N ILE A 73 11.10 18.51 1.00
CA ILE A 73 11.78 17.21 1.18
C ILE A 73 11.01 16.27 2.10
N PHE A 74 10.29 16.78 3.11
CA PHE A 74 9.48 15.98 4.01
C PHE A 74 8.31 15.26 3.33
N ASN A 75 7.89 15.69 2.15
CA ASN A 75 6.90 14.96 1.37
C ASN A 75 7.50 13.71 0.71
N LEU A 76 8.81 13.72 0.48
CA LEU A 76 9.54 12.61 -0.15
C LEU A 76 10.13 11.63 0.87
N LEU A 77 10.33 12.04 2.13
CA LEU A 77 10.95 11.18 3.13
C LEU A 77 10.04 10.06 3.63
N GLY A 78 8.72 10.22 3.51
CA GLY A 78 7.74 9.27 4.04
C GLY A 78 8.11 7.80 3.77
N PRO A 79 8.22 7.37 2.53
CA PRO A 79 8.52 5.99 2.19
C PRO A 79 9.91 5.49 2.63
N LEU A 80 10.84 6.40 2.92
CA LEU A 80 12.24 6.09 3.22
C LEU A 80 12.53 5.94 4.72
N VAL A 81 11.57 6.29 5.57
CA VAL A 81 11.76 6.33 7.03
C VAL A 81 10.86 5.31 7.76
N ASN A 82 10.62 4.17 7.14
CA ASN A 82 9.95 3.06 7.81
C ASN A 82 10.84 2.51 8.92
N PRO A 83 10.41 2.53 10.19
CA PRO A 83 11.25 2.10 11.31
C PRO A 83 11.56 0.61 11.32
N CYS A 84 10.81 -0.21 10.58
CA CYS A 84 11.12 -1.64 10.41
C CYS A 84 12.31 -1.90 9.50
N LEU A 85 12.80 -0.91 8.75
CA LEU A 85 13.87 -1.08 7.75
C LEU A 85 13.61 -2.32 6.86
N PRO A 86 12.49 -2.38 6.14
CA PRO A 86 12.06 -3.58 5.44
C PRO A 86 13.09 -3.98 4.38
N ALA A 87 13.30 -5.30 4.23
CA ALA A 87 14.17 -5.84 3.18
C ALA A 87 13.57 -5.69 1.78
N TYR A 88 12.26 -5.55 1.69
CA TYR A 88 11.51 -5.37 0.44
C TYR A 88 10.46 -4.29 0.60
N GLN A 89 10.21 -3.53 -0.46
CA GLN A 89 9.22 -2.45 -0.43
C GLN A 89 8.44 -2.35 -1.74
N LEU A 90 7.10 -2.30 -1.64
CA LEU A 90 6.23 -1.78 -2.70
C LEU A 90 5.98 -0.30 -2.42
N LEU A 91 6.16 0.53 -3.43
CA LEU A 91 5.90 1.97 -3.35
C LEU A 91 5.18 2.47 -4.59
N GLY A 92 4.07 3.15 -4.39
CA GLY A 92 3.40 3.91 -5.43
C GLY A 92 3.86 5.37 -5.47
N VAL A 93 3.93 5.92 -6.67
CA VAL A 93 4.34 7.32 -6.90
C VAL A 93 3.47 7.96 -7.97
N ALA A 94 3.17 9.25 -7.81
CA ALA A 94 2.28 9.97 -8.72
C ALA A 94 2.95 10.42 -10.03
N ASP A 95 4.29 10.41 -10.09
CA ASP A 95 5.02 10.87 -11.28
C ASP A 95 6.35 10.11 -11.51
N LEU A 96 6.81 10.11 -12.75
CA LEU A 96 8.04 9.42 -13.16
C LEU A 96 9.33 10.03 -12.55
N PRO A 97 9.46 11.35 -12.30
CA PRO A 97 10.59 11.89 -11.56
C PRO A 97 10.72 11.31 -10.15
N GLN A 98 9.62 11.16 -9.41
CA GLN A 98 9.61 10.51 -8.10
C GLN A 98 9.97 9.03 -8.20
N MET A 99 9.45 8.32 -9.20
CA MET A 99 9.80 6.92 -9.47
C MET A 99 11.32 6.75 -9.61
N ARG A 100 11.97 7.57 -10.43
CA ARG A 100 13.42 7.56 -10.61
C ARG A 100 14.18 7.87 -9.32
N LEU A 101 13.70 8.87 -8.55
CA LEU A 101 14.31 9.24 -7.28
C LEU A 101 14.31 8.05 -6.30
N TYR A 102 13.15 7.45 -6.05
CA TYR A 102 13.03 6.34 -5.10
C TYR A 102 13.75 5.09 -5.56
N THR A 103 13.70 4.76 -6.83
CA THR A 103 14.44 3.63 -7.41
C THR A 103 15.95 3.77 -7.14
N ASN A 104 16.52 4.95 -7.39
CA ASN A 104 17.94 5.21 -7.13
C ASN A 104 18.28 5.11 -5.63
N VAL A 105 17.39 5.57 -4.75
CA VAL A 105 17.59 5.46 -3.30
C VAL A 105 17.54 4.00 -2.85
N PHE A 106 16.54 3.24 -3.28
CA PHE A 106 16.39 1.83 -2.91
C PHE A 106 17.55 0.97 -3.42
N GLN A 107 18.04 1.24 -4.63
CA GLN A 107 19.24 0.61 -5.14
C GLN A 107 20.47 0.88 -4.26
N LYS A 108 20.65 2.12 -3.82
CA LYS A 108 21.76 2.49 -2.91
C LYS A 108 21.60 1.87 -1.51
N LEU A 109 20.38 1.68 -1.04
CA LEU A 109 20.10 1.02 0.22
C LEU A 109 20.23 -0.50 0.13
N GLY A 110 20.29 -1.07 -1.08
CA GLY A 110 20.43 -2.51 -1.30
C GLY A 110 19.18 -3.31 -0.93
N ILE A 111 17.99 -2.68 -0.91
CA ILE A 111 16.73 -3.37 -0.64
C ILE A 111 16.07 -3.87 -1.93
N GLY A 112 15.22 -4.89 -1.82
CA GLY A 112 14.33 -5.31 -2.89
C GLY A 112 13.17 -4.33 -3.02
N PHE A 113 12.74 -4.02 -4.26
CA PHE A 113 11.62 -3.08 -4.43
C PHE A 113 10.81 -3.34 -5.69
N ALA A 114 9.56 -2.89 -5.64
CA ALA A 114 8.76 -2.54 -6.80
C ALA A 114 8.24 -1.10 -6.60
N VAL A 115 8.58 -0.20 -7.52
CA VAL A 115 8.00 1.15 -7.58
C VAL A 115 7.02 1.18 -8.74
N VAL A 116 5.80 1.61 -8.47
CA VAL A 116 4.69 1.61 -9.43
C VAL A 116 4.16 3.01 -9.66
N ASN A 117 3.70 3.28 -10.89
CA ASN A 117 3.05 4.53 -11.28
C ASN A 117 2.03 4.22 -12.38
N ASN A 118 0.80 4.64 -12.21
CA ASN A 118 -0.16 4.65 -13.30
C ASN A 118 0.08 5.91 -14.16
N LEU A 119 0.13 5.76 -15.49
CA LEU A 119 0.59 6.86 -16.35
C LEU A 119 -0.39 8.05 -16.41
N ASP A 120 -1.62 7.85 -16.00
CA ASP A 120 -2.63 8.92 -15.83
C ASP A 120 -2.54 9.64 -14.47
N GLY A 121 -1.51 9.34 -13.63
CA GLY A 121 -1.14 10.11 -12.46
C GLY A 121 -1.54 9.53 -11.10
N TYR A 122 -2.07 8.30 -11.04
CA TYR A 122 -2.28 7.62 -9.77
C TYR A 122 -0.96 7.08 -9.20
N ASP A 123 -0.82 7.17 -7.89
CA ASP A 123 0.29 6.61 -7.12
C ASP A 123 0.09 5.14 -6.72
N GLU A 124 -0.73 4.42 -7.48
CA GLU A 124 -1.00 2.99 -7.39
C GLU A 124 -1.39 2.47 -8.78
N ILE A 125 -1.45 1.16 -8.96
CA ILE A 125 -1.94 0.58 -10.22
C ILE A 125 -3.46 0.61 -10.18
N SER A 126 -4.05 1.61 -10.82
CA SER A 126 -5.50 1.83 -10.87
C SER A 126 -6.20 1.03 -11.98
N LEU A 127 -5.44 0.52 -12.93
CA LEU A 127 -5.96 -0.12 -14.16
C LEU A 127 -6.79 0.83 -15.06
N THR A 128 -6.71 2.15 -14.84
CA THR A 128 -7.39 3.15 -15.67
C THR A 128 -6.63 3.51 -16.95
N ASP A 129 -5.33 3.22 -16.96
CA ASP A 129 -4.44 3.41 -18.09
C ASP A 129 -3.28 2.38 -18.02
N GLU A 130 -2.31 2.52 -18.91
CA GLU A 130 -1.03 1.82 -18.80
C GLU A 130 -0.32 2.24 -17.50
N PHE A 131 0.47 1.34 -16.95
CA PHE A 131 1.21 1.61 -15.73
C PHE A 131 2.67 1.16 -15.87
N LYS A 132 3.53 1.88 -15.18
CA LYS A 132 4.97 1.61 -15.16
C LYS A 132 5.38 0.96 -13.87
N VAL A 133 6.23 -0.06 -13.98
CA VAL A 133 6.85 -0.74 -12.84
C VAL A 133 8.37 -0.70 -12.98
N MET A 134 9.05 -0.32 -11.91
CA MET A 134 10.50 -0.42 -11.78
C MET A 134 10.85 -1.31 -10.59
N THR A 135 11.71 -2.29 -10.82
CA THR A 135 12.20 -3.22 -9.81
C THR A 135 13.73 -3.24 -9.81
N ASN A 136 14.35 -4.07 -8.96
CA ASN A 136 15.79 -4.33 -9.02
C ASN A 136 16.23 -5.03 -10.31
N ARG A 137 15.31 -5.63 -11.06
CA ARG A 137 15.61 -6.49 -12.21
C ARG A 137 15.21 -5.91 -13.56
N TYR A 138 14.11 -5.13 -13.58
CA TYR A 138 13.54 -4.63 -14.81
C TYR A 138 12.80 -3.31 -14.62
N GLU A 139 12.58 -2.65 -15.75
CA GLU A 139 11.70 -1.50 -15.91
C GLU A 139 10.77 -1.80 -17.09
N THR A 140 9.47 -1.74 -16.86
CA THR A 140 8.48 -2.10 -17.89
C THR A 140 7.23 -1.24 -17.75
N ILE A 141 6.62 -0.91 -18.89
CA ILE A 141 5.26 -0.37 -18.97
C ILE A 141 4.37 -1.53 -19.36
N TYR A 142 3.33 -1.75 -18.58
CA TYR A 142 2.33 -2.78 -18.81
C TYR A 142 1.02 -2.18 -19.28
N LYS A 143 0.36 -2.87 -20.19
CA LYS A 143 -1.07 -2.69 -20.44
C LYS A 143 -1.84 -3.64 -19.53
N PRO A 144 -2.93 -3.23 -18.89
CA PRO A 144 -3.74 -4.11 -18.07
C PRO A 144 -4.09 -5.44 -18.74
N SER A 145 -4.40 -5.41 -20.03
CA SER A 145 -4.75 -6.60 -20.83
C SER A 145 -3.64 -7.63 -20.95
N GLU A 146 -2.37 -7.24 -20.88
CA GLU A 146 -1.22 -8.15 -20.94
C GLU A 146 -1.15 -9.06 -19.70
N LEU A 147 -1.75 -8.60 -18.60
CA LEU A 147 -1.82 -9.33 -17.33
C LEU A 147 -3.21 -9.89 -17.04
N GLY A 148 -4.09 -9.93 -18.05
CA GLY A 148 -5.44 -10.50 -17.93
C GLY A 148 -6.46 -9.60 -17.22
N PHE A 149 -6.16 -8.31 -17.05
CA PHE A 149 -7.07 -7.32 -16.47
C PHE A 149 -7.75 -6.47 -17.54
N SER A 150 -8.97 -6.03 -17.25
CA SER A 150 -9.67 -5.05 -18.10
C SER A 150 -9.31 -3.64 -17.67
N LEU A 151 -9.34 -2.68 -18.60
CA LEU A 151 -9.30 -1.27 -18.22
C LEU A 151 -10.51 -0.93 -17.36
N ALA A 152 -10.25 -0.25 -16.24
CA ALA A 152 -11.26 0.31 -15.36
C ALA A 152 -11.55 1.77 -15.75
N ARG A 153 -12.75 2.25 -15.46
CA ARG A 153 -13.06 3.67 -15.51
C ARG A 153 -12.85 4.27 -14.13
N GLN A 154 -12.46 5.53 -14.06
CA GLN A 154 -12.19 6.22 -12.81
C GLN A 154 -13.37 6.14 -11.83
N GLU A 155 -14.60 6.23 -12.33
CA GLU A 155 -15.82 6.17 -11.52
C GLU A 155 -16.02 4.79 -10.87
N GLU A 156 -15.48 3.71 -11.45
CA GLU A 156 -15.58 2.35 -10.92
C GLU A 156 -14.65 2.13 -9.70
N LEU A 157 -13.67 3.01 -9.53
CA LEU A 157 -12.71 2.99 -8.41
C LEU A 157 -13.02 4.02 -7.33
N TYR A 158 -14.19 4.64 -7.40
CA TYR A 158 -14.59 5.64 -6.42
C TYR A 158 -14.54 5.10 -4.99
N GLY A 159 -13.80 5.79 -4.12
CA GLY A 159 -13.47 5.33 -2.75
C GLY A 159 -14.43 5.81 -1.66
N GLY A 160 -15.56 6.47 -2.00
CA GLY A 160 -16.51 7.03 -1.05
C GLY A 160 -16.23 8.48 -0.67
N ASN A 161 -17.20 9.12 -0.01
CA ASN A 161 -17.14 10.51 0.46
C ASN A 161 -16.79 10.62 1.94
N THR A 162 -16.83 9.51 2.67
CA THR A 162 -16.56 9.48 4.11
C THR A 162 -15.68 8.30 4.48
N PRO A 163 -14.99 8.33 5.64
CA PRO A 163 -14.23 7.19 6.14
C PRO A 163 -15.09 5.92 6.30
N GLU A 164 -16.35 6.06 6.65
CA GLU A 164 -17.30 4.94 6.80
C GLU A 164 -17.61 4.28 5.46
N GLU A 165 -17.83 5.09 4.40
CA GLU A 165 -18.04 4.57 3.05
C GLU A 165 -16.77 3.88 2.53
N ALA A 166 -15.60 4.48 2.74
CA ALA A 166 -14.32 3.89 2.36
C ALA A 166 -14.08 2.55 3.09
N SER A 167 -14.39 2.48 4.38
CA SER A 167 -14.30 1.25 5.17
C SER A 167 -15.25 0.17 4.66
N LYS A 168 -16.47 0.54 4.24
CA LYS A 168 -17.42 -0.40 3.65
C LYS A 168 -16.91 -0.96 2.31
N ILE A 169 -16.34 -0.11 1.45
CA ILE A 169 -15.74 -0.55 0.18
C ILE A 169 -14.59 -1.50 0.45
N PHE A 170 -13.70 -1.16 1.38
CA PHE A 170 -12.58 -2.00 1.81
C PHE A 170 -13.07 -3.39 2.29
N ASN A 171 -14.09 -3.42 3.15
CA ASN A 171 -14.69 -4.67 3.62
C ASN A 171 -15.30 -5.47 2.48
N ASN A 172 -16.01 -4.83 1.54
CA ASN A 172 -16.58 -5.50 0.39
C ASN A 172 -15.52 -6.20 -0.46
N VAL A 173 -14.34 -5.60 -0.64
CA VAL A 173 -13.21 -6.26 -1.34
C VAL A 173 -12.81 -7.53 -0.60
N LEU A 174 -12.53 -7.44 0.69
CA LEU A 174 -12.08 -8.58 1.50
C LEU A 174 -13.14 -9.68 1.66
N GLU A 175 -14.43 -9.33 1.56
CA GLU A 175 -15.56 -10.26 1.63
C GLU A 175 -15.98 -10.81 0.25
N ASN A 176 -15.23 -10.52 -0.81
CA ASN A 176 -15.56 -10.91 -2.19
C ASN A 176 -16.93 -10.38 -2.67
N LYS A 177 -17.31 -9.17 -2.23
CA LYS A 177 -18.56 -8.47 -2.57
C LYS A 177 -18.35 -7.18 -3.37
N ALA A 178 -17.10 -6.84 -3.64
CA ALA A 178 -16.74 -5.64 -4.39
C ALA A 178 -16.99 -5.80 -5.88
N THR A 179 -16.92 -4.69 -6.61
CA THR A 179 -16.96 -4.71 -8.07
C THR A 179 -15.70 -5.39 -8.63
N LYS A 180 -15.80 -5.84 -9.88
CA LYS A 180 -14.64 -6.43 -10.58
C LYS A 180 -13.46 -5.44 -10.64
N ALA A 181 -13.72 -4.17 -10.96
CA ALA A 181 -12.69 -3.14 -11.05
C ALA A 181 -11.96 -2.94 -9.71
N GLN A 182 -12.71 -2.82 -8.60
CA GLN A 182 -12.13 -2.70 -7.26
C GLN A 182 -11.30 -3.92 -6.87
N THR A 183 -11.81 -5.11 -7.15
CA THR A 183 -11.09 -6.37 -6.88
C THR A 183 -9.82 -6.47 -7.71
N ASP A 184 -9.90 -6.24 -9.01
CA ASP A 184 -8.76 -6.31 -9.93
C ASP A 184 -7.67 -5.31 -9.56
N CYS A 185 -8.03 -4.08 -9.18
CA CYS A 185 -7.09 -3.06 -8.72
C CYS A 185 -6.31 -3.53 -7.46
N VAL A 186 -6.99 -4.11 -6.48
CA VAL A 186 -6.33 -4.66 -5.28
C VAL A 186 -5.43 -5.84 -5.62
N LEU A 187 -5.89 -6.75 -6.48
CA LEU A 187 -5.13 -7.93 -6.87
C LEU A 187 -3.82 -7.57 -7.57
N ILE A 188 -3.84 -6.64 -8.52
CA ILE A 188 -2.63 -6.29 -9.26
C ILE A 188 -1.59 -5.61 -8.36
N ASN A 189 -2.00 -4.71 -7.48
CA ASN A 189 -1.09 -4.08 -6.52
C ASN A 189 -0.49 -5.11 -5.53
N ALA A 190 -1.30 -6.03 -5.00
CA ALA A 190 -0.83 -7.12 -4.16
C ALA A 190 0.15 -8.04 -4.90
N SER A 191 -0.07 -8.27 -6.19
CA SER A 191 0.81 -9.13 -7.01
C SER A 191 2.21 -8.56 -7.15
N PHE A 192 2.35 -7.25 -7.35
CA PHE A 192 3.67 -6.61 -7.40
C PHE A 192 4.33 -6.52 -6.02
N ALA A 193 3.55 -6.47 -4.93
CA ALA A 193 4.10 -6.63 -3.57
C ALA A 193 4.69 -8.03 -3.37
N ILE A 194 4.00 -9.08 -3.81
CA ILE A 194 4.50 -10.46 -3.76
C ILE A 194 5.75 -10.61 -4.63
N GLN A 195 5.72 -10.09 -5.85
CA GLN A 195 6.87 -10.18 -6.76
C GLN A 195 8.10 -9.41 -6.23
N ALA A 196 7.91 -8.30 -5.52
CA ALA A 196 9.02 -7.58 -4.89
C ALA A 196 9.80 -8.47 -3.90
N MET A 197 9.10 -9.36 -3.18
CA MET A 197 9.70 -10.32 -2.25
C MET A 197 10.24 -11.57 -2.95
N GLU A 198 9.59 -12.00 -4.03
CA GLU A 198 9.95 -13.18 -4.81
C GLU A 198 10.27 -12.81 -6.27
N PRO A 199 11.36 -12.08 -6.52
CA PRO A 199 11.61 -11.42 -7.81
C PRO A 199 11.92 -12.40 -8.97
N ALA A 200 12.03 -13.69 -8.71
CA ALA A 200 12.16 -14.74 -9.73
C ALA A 200 10.78 -15.29 -10.17
N LYS A 201 9.71 -14.99 -9.42
CA LYS A 201 8.37 -15.52 -9.69
C LYS A 201 7.72 -14.72 -10.84
N PRO A 202 7.14 -15.38 -11.84
CA PRO A 202 6.33 -14.72 -12.87
C PRO A 202 5.18 -13.93 -12.24
N ILE A 203 4.84 -12.79 -12.83
CA ILE A 203 3.78 -11.93 -12.27
C ILE A 203 2.41 -12.61 -12.30
N GLU A 204 2.16 -13.47 -13.26
CA GLU A 204 0.92 -14.25 -13.38
C GLU A 204 0.73 -15.20 -12.18
N GLU A 205 1.82 -15.82 -11.70
CA GLU A 205 1.79 -16.63 -10.47
C GLU A 205 1.53 -15.76 -9.23
N CYS A 206 2.09 -14.56 -9.18
CA CYS A 206 1.83 -13.61 -8.10
C CYS A 206 0.35 -13.18 -8.08
N VAL A 207 -0.25 -12.96 -9.26
CA VAL A 207 -1.69 -12.69 -9.42
C VAL A 207 -2.53 -13.85 -8.89
N ALA A 208 -2.15 -15.09 -9.22
CA ALA A 208 -2.86 -16.28 -8.73
C ALA A 208 -2.78 -16.41 -7.20
N ILE A 209 -1.62 -16.14 -6.60
CA ILE A 209 -1.42 -16.15 -5.14
C ILE A 209 -2.28 -15.06 -4.46
N ALA A 210 -2.27 -13.84 -4.99
CA ALA A 210 -3.07 -12.73 -4.46
C ALA A 210 -4.57 -13.07 -4.53
N ARG A 211 -5.02 -13.61 -5.66
CA ARG A 211 -6.41 -14.04 -5.87
C ARG A 211 -6.80 -15.16 -4.91
N GLU A 212 -6.01 -16.20 -4.77
CA GLU A 212 -6.26 -17.26 -3.81
C GLU A 212 -6.37 -16.73 -2.37
N SER A 213 -5.49 -15.82 -1.97
CA SER A 213 -5.53 -15.21 -0.63
C SER A 213 -6.83 -14.45 -0.39
N LEU A 214 -7.33 -13.73 -1.39
CA LEU A 214 -8.57 -12.96 -1.30
C LEU A 214 -9.78 -13.90 -1.30
N GLU A 215 -9.91 -14.74 -2.32
CA GLU A 215 -11.08 -15.59 -2.54
C GLU A 215 -11.26 -16.66 -1.46
N SER A 216 -10.18 -17.20 -0.90
CA SER A 216 -10.24 -18.15 0.22
C SER A 216 -10.58 -17.51 1.57
N GLY A 217 -10.62 -16.17 1.65
CA GLY A 217 -10.84 -15.42 2.88
C GLY A 217 -9.61 -15.32 3.80
N LYS A 218 -8.43 -15.77 3.38
CA LYS A 218 -7.19 -15.63 4.17
C LYS A 218 -6.88 -14.16 4.49
N ALA A 219 -7.01 -13.28 3.51
CA ALA A 219 -6.81 -11.84 3.70
C ALA A 219 -7.79 -11.25 4.72
N LEU A 220 -9.08 -11.61 4.65
CA LEU A 220 -10.09 -11.20 5.62
C LEU A 220 -9.79 -11.71 7.03
N ASN A 221 -9.34 -12.96 7.15
CA ASN A 221 -8.99 -13.55 8.44
C ASN A 221 -7.76 -12.86 9.07
N THR A 222 -6.76 -12.48 8.25
CA THR A 222 -5.63 -11.67 8.70
C THR A 222 -6.08 -10.33 9.25
N LEU A 223 -6.96 -9.62 8.55
CA LEU A 223 -7.52 -8.36 9.06
C LEU A 223 -8.27 -8.56 10.38
N LYS A 224 -9.15 -9.57 10.49
CA LYS A 224 -9.89 -9.85 11.72
C LYS A 224 -8.96 -10.13 12.90
N LYS A 225 -7.91 -10.93 12.68
CA LYS A 225 -6.92 -11.21 13.71
C LYS A 225 -6.12 -9.98 14.09
N PHE A 226 -5.74 -9.15 13.11
CA PHE A 226 -5.06 -7.87 13.35
C PHE A 226 -5.94 -6.92 14.19
N VAL A 227 -7.22 -6.80 13.87
CA VAL A 227 -8.18 -5.98 14.64
C VAL A 227 -8.30 -6.51 16.08
N GLU A 228 -8.48 -7.82 16.27
CA GLU A 228 -8.56 -8.45 17.61
C GLU A 228 -7.34 -8.10 18.49
N LEU A 229 -6.14 -8.12 17.90
CA LEU A 229 -4.89 -7.85 18.61
C LEU A 229 -4.66 -6.38 18.94
N ASN A 230 -5.31 -5.47 18.23
CA ASN A 230 -5.04 -4.03 18.26
C ASN A 230 -6.25 -3.14 18.63
N SER A 231 -7.35 -3.72 19.05
CA SER A 231 -8.55 -2.99 19.51
C SER A 231 -8.42 -2.42 20.92
#